data_8c8b57db538343ec85ed792519baa2de
#
_entry.id   8c8b57db538343ec85ed792519baa2de
#
_cell.length_a   1.000
_cell.length_b   1.000
_cell.length_c   1.000
_cell.angle_alpha   90.00
_cell.angle_beta   90.00
_cell.angle_gamma   90.00
#
_symmetry.space_group_name_H-M   'P 1'
#
loop_
_entity.id
_entity.type
_entity.pdbx_description
1 polymer ?
#
loop_
_entity_poly.entity_id
_entity_poly.type
_entity_poly.pdbx_seq_one_letter_code
_entity_poly.pdbx_strand_id
1 'polypeptide(L)'
;MGEKRFADIRVTDLVEQAQIGRATFYRSFDVQEDVLRWRCDQMLDELIPYMTRFARSQPGASGASLLKPVLRFFYLDSTIVELLIEAERIDLLQVALQERFERLGPRAAALFNVPEDYVRYWWALRAAAAVSVLVQWVKGGKMQAPDDLADGIAELARQTSRANLLV
;
A
#
# COMPACT_ATOMS: atom_id res chain seq x y z
N MET A 1 -0.75 21.02 23.14
CA MET A 1 0.61 20.48 22.89
C MET A 1 0.75 20.39 21.39
N GLY A 2 1.78 21.05 20.81
CA GLY A 2 1.99 20.96 19.37
C GLY A 2 2.31 19.53 18.96
N GLU A 3 1.75 19.07 17.84
CA GLU A 3 2.06 17.78 17.28
C GLU A 3 3.54 17.73 16.90
N LYS A 4 4.28 16.78 17.47
CA LYS A 4 5.68 16.54 17.12
C LYS A 4 5.72 15.90 15.74
N ARG A 5 6.66 16.34 14.86
CA ARG A 5 6.93 15.60 13.62
C ARG A 5 7.48 14.20 13.96
N PHE A 6 7.21 13.21 13.14
CA PHE A 6 7.67 11.84 13.37
C PHE A 6 9.19 11.76 13.64
N ALA A 7 10.00 12.53 12.91
CA ALA A 7 11.45 12.60 13.09
C ALA A 7 11.88 13.09 14.49
N ASP A 8 11.01 13.82 15.19
CA ASP A 8 11.26 14.38 16.51
C ASP A 8 10.70 13.51 17.66
N ILE A 9 9.94 12.45 17.31
CA ILE A 9 9.41 11.47 18.25
C ILE A 9 10.55 10.55 18.71
N ARG A 10 10.70 10.38 20.00
CA ARG A 10 11.69 9.45 20.60
C ARG A 10 10.97 8.20 21.11
N VAL A 11 11.72 7.09 21.21
CA VAL A 11 11.18 5.86 21.83
C VAL A 11 10.63 6.13 23.23
N THR A 12 11.22 7.09 23.98
CA THR A 12 10.70 7.52 25.28
C THR A 12 9.28 8.06 25.21
N ASP A 13 8.99 8.89 24.19
CA ASP A 13 7.65 9.46 24.01
C ASP A 13 6.63 8.35 23.71
N LEU A 14 7.02 7.36 22.88
CA LEU A 14 6.15 6.22 22.53
C LEU A 14 5.83 5.32 23.72
N VAL A 15 6.85 4.96 24.52
CA VAL A 15 6.66 4.06 25.66
C VAL A 15 5.89 4.72 26.78
N GLU A 16 6.07 6.03 27.00
CA GLU A 16 5.28 6.83 27.95
C GLU A 16 3.80 6.88 27.52
N GLN A 17 3.55 7.19 26.26
CA GLN A 17 2.20 7.25 25.70
C GLN A 17 1.50 5.88 25.74
N ALA A 18 2.25 4.81 25.43
CA ALA A 18 1.74 3.44 25.46
C ALA A 18 1.67 2.85 26.87
N GLN A 19 2.16 3.54 27.89
CA GLN A 19 2.24 3.06 29.28
C GLN A 19 2.99 1.72 29.43
N ILE A 20 4.08 1.54 28.65
CA ILE A 20 4.92 0.34 28.71
C ILE A 20 6.35 0.69 29.12
N GLY A 21 7.10 -0.30 29.60
CA GLY A 21 8.53 -0.13 29.91
C GLY A 21 9.39 -0.14 28.62
N ARG A 22 10.54 0.57 28.66
CA ARG A 22 11.53 0.54 27.55
C ARG A 22 11.96 -0.88 27.20
N ALA A 23 12.18 -1.75 28.19
CA ALA A 23 12.54 -3.14 27.97
C ALA A 23 11.47 -3.90 27.17
N THR A 24 10.20 -3.57 27.37
CA THR A 24 9.09 -4.15 26.62
C THR A 24 9.13 -3.70 25.15
N PHE A 25 9.44 -2.43 24.90
CA PHE A 25 9.62 -1.90 23.55
C PHE A 25 10.78 -2.62 22.83
N TYR A 26 11.99 -2.58 23.42
CA TYR A 26 13.20 -3.13 22.81
C TYR A 26 13.21 -4.67 22.66
N ARG A 27 12.26 -5.36 23.29
CA ARG A 27 12.05 -6.81 23.03
C ARG A 27 11.46 -7.07 21.64
N SER A 28 10.76 -6.09 21.05
CA SER A 28 10.03 -6.25 19.79
C SER A 28 10.49 -5.30 18.68
N PHE A 29 11.08 -4.16 19.03
CA PHE A 29 11.46 -3.09 18.10
C PHE A 29 12.81 -2.50 18.48
N ASP A 30 13.67 -2.23 17.51
CA ASP A 30 14.97 -1.59 17.73
C ASP A 30 14.83 -0.06 17.67
N VAL A 31 14.00 0.43 16.73
CA VAL A 31 13.75 1.85 16.49
C VAL A 31 12.26 2.14 16.31
N GLN A 32 11.87 3.40 16.41
CA GLN A 32 10.46 3.80 16.23
C GLN A 32 9.88 3.45 14.86
N GLU A 33 10.72 3.41 13.83
CA GLU A 33 10.30 3.05 12.46
C GLU A 33 9.85 1.60 12.35
N ASP A 34 10.36 0.72 13.20
CA ASP A 34 9.95 -0.69 13.21
C ASP A 34 8.47 -0.84 13.59
N VAL A 35 7.94 0.09 14.39
CA VAL A 35 6.51 0.14 14.72
C VAL A 35 5.69 0.45 13.47
N LEU A 36 6.15 1.39 12.62
CA LEU A 36 5.49 1.70 11.36
C LEU A 36 5.55 0.53 10.37
N ARG A 37 6.72 -0.13 10.27
CA ARG A 37 6.89 -1.33 9.43
C ARG A 37 5.95 -2.44 9.89
N TRP A 38 5.96 -2.75 11.17
CA TRP A 38 5.07 -3.75 11.74
C TRP A 38 3.60 -3.42 11.46
N ARG A 39 3.19 -2.15 11.58
CA ARG A 39 1.81 -1.74 11.29
C ARG A 39 1.48 -1.86 9.80
N CYS A 40 2.42 -1.56 8.90
CA CYS A 40 2.27 -1.83 7.47
C CYS A 40 2.06 -3.32 7.19
N ASP A 41 2.86 -4.19 7.83
CA ASP A 41 2.72 -5.64 7.67
C ASP A 41 1.36 -6.15 8.14
N GLN A 42 0.89 -5.69 9.30
CA GLN A 42 -0.44 -6.04 9.83
C GLN A 42 -1.56 -5.63 8.85
N MET A 43 -1.49 -4.41 8.33
CA MET A 43 -2.46 -3.92 7.35
C MET A 43 -2.43 -4.75 6.06
N LEU A 44 -1.23 -5.12 5.56
CA LEU A 44 -1.11 -5.95 4.36
C LEU A 44 -1.60 -7.39 4.59
N ASP A 45 -1.47 -7.92 5.81
CA ASP A 45 -2.02 -9.23 6.19
C ASP A 45 -3.57 -9.24 6.15
N GLU A 46 -4.21 -8.09 6.28
CA GLU A 46 -5.66 -7.92 6.11
C GLU A 46 -6.03 -7.64 4.65
N LEU A 47 -5.28 -6.76 3.98
CA LEU A 47 -5.55 -6.32 2.60
C LEU A 47 -5.42 -7.46 1.59
N ILE A 48 -4.35 -8.27 1.66
CA ILE A 48 -4.10 -9.32 0.66
C ILE A 48 -5.20 -10.39 0.63
N PRO A 49 -5.65 -10.93 1.77
CA PRO A 49 -6.81 -11.83 1.78
C PRO A 49 -8.10 -11.15 1.27
N TYR A 50 -8.31 -9.87 1.59
CA TYR A 50 -9.46 -9.11 1.08
C TYR A 50 -9.43 -9.02 -0.44
N MET A 51 -8.29 -8.62 -1.03
CA MET A 51 -8.08 -8.57 -2.49
C MET A 51 -8.27 -9.95 -3.13
N THR A 52 -7.77 -11.00 -2.50
CA THR A 52 -7.89 -12.38 -3.01
C THR A 52 -9.35 -12.83 -3.06
N ARG A 53 -10.14 -12.54 -2.02
CA ARG A 53 -11.59 -12.83 -2.01
C ARG A 53 -12.31 -12.06 -3.10
N PHE A 54 -11.99 -10.78 -3.27
CA PHE A 54 -12.57 -9.96 -4.33
C PHE A 54 -12.26 -10.52 -5.72
N ALA A 55 -11.00 -10.86 -6.00
CA ALA A 55 -10.60 -11.42 -7.28
C ALA A 55 -11.33 -12.74 -7.61
N ARG A 56 -11.55 -13.58 -6.60
CA ARG A 56 -12.31 -14.85 -6.77
C ARG A 56 -13.80 -14.63 -7.03
N SER A 57 -14.38 -13.54 -6.50
CA SER A 57 -15.81 -13.23 -6.71
C SER A 57 -16.09 -12.60 -8.09
N GLN A 58 -15.07 -12.22 -8.84
CA GLN A 58 -15.19 -11.59 -10.16
C GLN A 58 -14.28 -12.30 -11.19
N PRO A 59 -14.67 -13.47 -11.69
CA PRO A 59 -13.94 -14.17 -12.74
C PRO A 59 -13.80 -13.28 -13.99
N GLY A 60 -12.59 -13.10 -14.50
CA GLY A 60 -12.30 -12.24 -15.66
C GLY A 60 -11.94 -10.80 -15.31
N ALA A 61 -11.83 -10.46 -14.02
CA ALA A 61 -11.31 -9.17 -13.59
C ALA A 61 -9.89 -8.96 -14.12
N SER A 62 -9.68 -7.90 -14.91
CA SER A 62 -8.33 -7.50 -15.37
C SER A 62 -7.48 -7.01 -14.18
N GLY A 63 -6.15 -6.98 -14.36
CA GLY A 63 -5.26 -6.42 -13.32
C GLY A 63 -5.60 -4.99 -12.87
N ALA A 64 -6.27 -4.20 -13.74
CA ALA A 64 -6.78 -2.88 -13.40
C ALA A 64 -7.92 -2.94 -12.36
N SER A 65 -8.71 -4.01 -12.35
CA SER A 65 -9.81 -4.17 -11.39
C SER A 65 -9.33 -4.48 -9.97
N LEU A 66 -8.04 -4.82 -9.76
CA LEU A 66 -7.47 -4.99 -8.43
C LEU A 66 -7.29 -3.67 -7.67
N LEU A 67 -7.38 -2.52 -8.35
CA LEU A 67 -7.37 -1.22 -7.68
C LEU A 67 -8.66 -0.98 -6.87
N LYS A 68 -9.80 -1.49 -7.32
CA LYS A 68 -11.09 -1.35 -6.60
C LYS A 68 -11.02 -1.88 -5.16
N PRO A 69 -10.64 -3.14 -4.90
CA PRO A 69 -10.55 -3.63 -3.53
C PRO A 69 -9.52 -2.87 -2.69
N VAL A 70 -8.42 -2.40 -3.26
CA VAL A 70 -7.44 -1.57 -2.54
C VAL A 70 -8.07 -0.27 -2.10
N LEU A 71 -8.70 0.48 -3.01
CA LEU A 71 -9.32 1.75 -2.67
C LEU A 71 -10.52 1.58 -1.70
N ARG A 72 -11.35 0.55 -1.87
CA ARG A 72 -12.43 0.23 -0.94
C ARG A 72 -11.92 -0.06 0.47
N PHE A 73 -10.82 -0.81 0.60
CA PHE A 73 -10.18 -1.12 1.87
C PHE A 73 -9.74 0.16 2.59
N PHE A 74 -9.01 1.03 1.89
CA PHE A 74 -8.52 2.29 2.46
C PHE A 74 -9.58 3.40 2.55
N TYR A 75 -10.72 3.25 1.90
CA TYR A 75 -11.86 4.14 2.13
C TYR A 75 -12.41 3.99 3.55
N LEU A 76 -12.44 2.76 4.05
CA LEU A 76 -12.93 2.43 5.39
C LEU A 76 -11.92 2.82 6.49
N ASP A 77 -10.63 2.56 6.26
CA ASP A 77 -9.57 2.93 7.21
C ASP A 77 -8.28 3.26 6.45
N SER A 78 -7.91 4.54 6.44
CA SER A 78 -6.66 5.04 5.85
C SER A 78 -5.64 5.51 6.91
N THR A 79 -5.89 5.26 8.18
CA THR A 79 -5.09 5.78 9.31
C THR A 79 -3.60 5.52 9.15
N ILE A 80 -3.21 4.31 8.75
CA ILE A 80 -1.78 4.00 8.55
C ILE A 80 -1.18 4.78 7.38
N VAL A 81 -1.92 4.99 6.30
CA VAL A 81 -1.44 5.76 5.13
C VAL A 81 -1.28 7.23 5.50
N GLU A 82 -2.23 7.80 6.22
CA GLU A 82 -2.18 9.17 6.73
C GLU A 82 -0.97 9.35 7.64
N LEU A 83 -0.74 8.43 8.58
CA LEU A 83 0.42 8.42 9.46
C LEU A 83 1.75 8.35 8.67
N LEU A 84 1.84 7.50 7.64
CA LEU A 84 3.03 7.40 6.80
C LEU A 84 3.28 8.65 5.95
N ILE A 85 2.20 9.32 5.52
CA ILE A 85 2.30 10.62 4.83
C ILE A 85 2.85 11.69 5.78
N GLU A 86 2.32 11.80 6.99
CA GLU A 86 2.76 12.74 8.01
C GLU A 86 4.20 12.46 8.47
N ALA A 87 4.56 11.18 8.57
CA ALA A 87 5.90 10.75 8.92
C ALA A 87 6.93 10.90 7.77
N GLU A 88 6.49 11.25 6.55
CA GLU A 88 7.30 11.26 5.33
C GLU A 88 7.94 9.89 5.02
N ARG A 89 7.26 8.79 5.40
CA ARG A 89 7.75 7.41 5.32
C ARG A 89 6.88 6.49 4.45
N ILE A 90 6.34 7.04 3.35
CA ILE A 90 5.59 6.26 2.35
C ILE A 90 6.43 5.16 1.70
N ASP A 91 7.76 5.33 1.70
CA ASP A 91 8.71 4.32 1.28
C ASP A 91 8.48 2.96 1.97
N LEU A 92 8.13 2.97 3.26
CA LEU A 92 7.86 1.74 4.03
C LEU A 92 6.68 0.95 3.46
N LEU A 93 5.60 1.63 3.07
CA LEU A 93 4.45 0.98 2.45
C LEU A 93 4.80 0.41 1.07
N GLN A 94 5.57 1.16 0.28
CA GLN A 94 5.98 0.72 -1.06
C GLN A 94 6.84 -0.54 -0.99
N VAL A 95 7.85 -0.55 -0.11
CA VAL A 95 8.74 -1.70 0.10
C VAL A 95 7.95 -2.91 0.59
N ALA A 96 7.13 -2.74 1.63
CA ALA A 96 6.32 -3.82 2.19
C ALA A 96 5.37 -4.43 1.16
N LEU A 97 4.72 -3.59 0.32
CA LEU A 97 3.83 -4.06 -0.73
C LEU A 97 4.58 -4.80 -1.84
N GLN A 98 5.76 -4.28 -2.24
CA GLN A 98 6.60 -4.92 -3.25
C GLN A 98 7.04 -6.31 -2.78
N GLU A 99 7.55 -6.44 -1.55
CA GLU A 99 7.95 -7.72 -0.98
C GLU A 99 6.79 -8.73 -0.92
N ARG A 100 5.58 -8.27 -0.58
CA ARG A 100 4.39 -9.12 -0.60
C ARG A 100 4.03 -9.61 -2.00
N PHE A 101 4.13 -8.74 -3.00
CA PHE A 101 3.88 -9.11 -4.40
C PHE A 101 4.95 -10.08 -4.92
N GLU A 102 6.22 -9.88 -4.59
CA GLU A 102 7.31 -10.80 -4.95
C GLU A 102 7.08 -12.21 -4.37
N ARG A 103 6.56 -12.30 -3.14
CA ARG A 103 6.19 -13.59 -2.52
C ARG A 103 5.03 -14.29 -3.23
N LEU A 104 4.14 -13.55 -3.91
CA LEU A 104 3.12 -14.15 -4.79
C LEU A 104 3.74 -14.82 -6.02
N GLY A 105 4.92 -14.37 -6.41
CA GLY A 105 5.84 -15.00 -7.33
C GLY A 105 5.37 -15.07 -8.78
N PRO A 106 6.09 -15.87 -9.59
CA PRO A 106 5.84 -16.03 -11.01
C PRO A 106 4.44 -16.56 -11.34
N ARG A 107 3.85 -17.37 -10.44
CA ARG A 107 2.51 -17.94 -10.64
C ARG A 107 1.42 -16.88 -10.78
N ALA A 108 1.48 -15.82 -9.96
CA ALA A 108 0.52 -14.72 -10.07
C ALA A 108 0.78 -13.87 -11.32
N ALA A 109 2.04 -13.63 -11.67
CA ALA A 109 2.40 -12.89 -12.89
C ALA A 109 2.01 -13.65 -14.17
N ALA A 110 2.10 -14.99 -14.17
CA ALA A 110 1.67 -15.82 -15.28
C ALA A 110 0.18 -15.66 -15.62
N LEU A 111 -0.68 -15.36 -14.65
CA LEU A 111 -2.09 -15.05 -14.87
C LEU A 111 -2.29 -13.80 -15.76
N PHE A 112 -1.28 -12.95 -15.85
CA PHE A 112 -1.27 -11.71 -16.65
C PHE A 112 -0.35 -11.81 -17.87
N ASN A 113 0.12 -13.01 -18.24
CA ASN A 113 1.05 -13.26 -19.35
C ASN A 113 2.35 -12.45 -19.26
N VAL A 114 2.86 -12.21 -18.05
CA VAL A 114 4.13 -11.50 -17.84
C VAL A 114 5.29 -12.48 -18.05
N PRO A 115 6.24 -12.20 -18.97
CA PRO A 115 7.42 -13.03 -19.13
C PRO A 115 8.25 -13.07 -17.83
N GLU A 116 8.87 -14.21 -17.53
CA GLU A 116 9.55 -14.47 -16.26
C GLU A 116 10.64 -13.43 -15.94
N ASP A 117 11.41 -13.04 -16.95
CA ASP A 117 12.49 -12.03 -16.82
C ASP A 117 11.98 -10.63 -16.39
N TYR A 118 10.70 -10.35 -16.60
CA TYR A 118 10.10 -9.05 -16.29
C TYR A 118 9.24 -9.06 -15.03
N VAL A 119 9.03 -10.19 -14.39
CA VAL A 119 8.12 -10.34 -13.23
C VAL A 119 8.45 -9.37 -12.10
N ARG A 120 9.73 -9.24 -11.74
CA ARG A 120 10.16 -8.33 -10.66
C ARG A 120 9.86 -6.86 -10.98
N TYR A 121 10.09 -6.43 -12.23
CA TYR A 121 9.82 -5.06 -12.66
C TYR A 121 8.31 -4.78 -12.73
N TRP A 122 7.56 -5.78 -13.18
CA TRP A 122 6.11 -5.68 -13.23
C TRP A 122 5.49 -5.50 -11.83
N TRP A 123 5.96 -6.27 -10.85
CA TRP A 123 5.51 -6.10 -9.46
C TRP A 123 5.93 -4.76 -8.88
N ALA A 124 7.16 -4.30 -9.10
CA ALA A 124 7.63 -3.00 -8.66
C ALA A 124 6.79 -1.85 -9.24
N LEU A 125 6.51 -1.89 -10.56
CA LEU A 125 5.64 -0.92 -11.22
C LEU A 125 4.24 -0.91 -10.63
N ARG A 126 3.67 -2.09 -10.39
CA ARG A 126 2.31 -2.23 -9.82
C ARG A 126 2.24 -1.68 -8.39
N ALA A 127 3.22 -1.99 -7.56
CA ALA A 127 3.30 -1.49 -6.20
C ALA A 127 3.43 0.05 -6.19
N ALA A 128 4.36 0.59 -6.98
CA ALA A 128 4.58 2.04 -7.08
C ALA A 128 3.33 2.78 -7.55
N ALA A 129 2.68 2.29 -8.62
CA ALA A 129 1.46 2.91 -9.14
C ALA A 129 0.31 2.87 -8.11
N ALA A 130 0.10 1.72 -7.45
CA ALA A 130 -0.95 1.57 -6.44
C ALA A 130 -0.74 2.51 -5.25
N VAL A 131 0.49 2.58 -4.72
CA VAL A 131 0.84 3.48 -3.61
C VAL A 131 0.70 4.93 -4.03
N SER A 132 1.17 5.31 -5.22
CA SER A 132 1.08 6.68 -5.71
C SER A 132 -0.36 7.15 -5.85
N VAL A 133 -1.25 6.34 -6.44
CA VAL A 133 -2.68 6.65 -6.56
C VAL A 133 -3.31 6.77 -5.17
N LEU A 134 -3.04 5.81 -4.28
CA LEU A 134 -3.56 5.80 -2.92
C LEU A 134 -3.17 7.07 -2.15
N VAL A 135 -1.89 7.45 -2.19
CA VAL A 135 -1.38 8.64 -1.50
C VAL A 135 -2.04 9.92 -2.03
N GLN A 136 -2.16 10.07 -3.36
CA GLN A 136 -2.82 11.24 -3.94
C GLN A 136 -4.30 11.31 -3.55
N TRP A 137 -4.98 10.17 -3.54
CA TRP A 137 -6.39 10.11 -3.17
C TRP A 137 -6.61 10.43 -1.68
N VAL A 138 -5.79 9.89 -0.78
CA VAL A 138 -5.86 10.19 0.66
C VAL A 138 -5.52 11.67 0.92
N LYS A 139 -4.45 12.21 0.33
CA LYS A 139 -4.10 13.65 0.43
C LYS A 139 -5.21 14.56 -0.10
N GLY A 140 -5.95 14.12 -1.11
CA GLY A 140 -7.10 14.82 -1.66
C GLY A 140 -8.40 14.64 -0.85
N GLY A 141 -8.35 14.05 0.35
CA GLY A 141 -9.51 13.85 1.23
C GLY A 141 -10.48 12.78 0.73
N LYS A 142 -10.04 11.87 -0.10
CA LYS A 142 -10.84 10.73 -0.64
C LYS A 142 -12.15 11.19 -1.33
N MET A 143 -12.10 12.31 -2.06
CA MET A 143 -13.29 12.94 -2.65
C MET A 143 -13.99 12.09 -3.71
N GLN A 144 -13.23 11.28 -4.47
CA GLN A 144 -13.83 10.36 -5.44
C GLN A 144 -14.25 9.07 -4.75
N ALA A 145 -15.38 8.50 -5.14
CA ALA A 145 -15.76 7.17 -4.69
C ALA A 145 -14.71 6.12 -5.16
N PRO A 146 -14.41 5.10 -4.35
CA PRO A 146 -13.37 4.12 -4.65
C PRO A 146 -13.50 3.48 -6.04
N ASP A 147 -14.70 3.11 -6.42
CA ASP A 147 -14.96 2.44 -7.69
C ASP A 147 -14.82 3.39 -8.87
N ASP A 148 -15.32 4.61 -8.74
CA ASP A 148 -15.25 5.63 -9.80
C ASP A 148 -13.78 6.01 -10.07
N LEU A 149 -12.98 6.16 -9.02
CA LEU A 149 -11.56 6.41 -9.15
C LEU A 149 -10.85 5.24 -9.82
N ALA A 150 -11.14 4.01 -9.39
CA ALA A 150 -10.53 2.81 -9.98
C ALA A 150 -10.86 2.66 -11.47
N ASP A 151 -12.11 2.90 -11.85
CA ASP A 151 -12.55 2.83 -13.25
C ASP A 151 -11.94 3.96 -14.09
N GLY A 152 -11.86 5.18 -13.54
CA GLY A 152 -11.20 6.30 -14.18
C GLY A 152 -9.71 6.05 -14.44
N ILE A 153 -8.97 5.53 -13.46
CA ILE A 153 -7.55 5.17 -13.62
C ILE A 153 -7.38 4.04 -14.65
N ALA A 154 -8.27 3.05 -14.66
CA ALA A 154 -8.24 1.98 -15.64
C ALA A 154 -8.47 2.50 -17.07
N GLU A 155 -9.36 3.46 -17.24
CA GLU A 155 -9.61 4.10 -18.54
C GLU A 155 -8.41 4.93 -18.99
N LEU A 156 -7.82 5.76 -18.10
CA LEU A 156 -6.61 6.53 -18.40
C LEU A 156 -5.46 5.60 -18.83
N ALA A 157 -5.24 4.50 -18.12
CA ALA A 157 -4.21 3.52 -18.48
C ALA A 157 -4.42 2.93 -19.88
N ARG A 158 -5.68 2.62 -20.26
CA ARG A 158 -6.02 2.12 -21.61
C ARG A 158 -5.78 3.17 -22.68
N GLN A 159 -6.14 4.42 -22.44
CA GLN A 159 -5.93 5.54 -23.37
C GLN A 159 -4.45 5.80 -23.59
N THR A 160 -3.67 5.84 -22.51
CA THR A 160 -2.22 6.08 -22.57
C THR A 160 -1.51 4.95 -23.30
N SER A 161 -1.91 3.70 -23.08
CA SER A 161 -1.35 2.54 -23.80
C SER A 161 -1.65 2.58 -25.30
N ARG A 162 -2.86 3.03 -25.70
CA ARG A 162 -3.23 3.20 -27.11
C ARG A 162 -2.49 4.36 -27.80
N ALA A 163 -2.17 5.39 -27.05
CA ALA A 163 -1.47 6.58 -27.56
C ALA A 163 0.06 6.42 -27.61
N ASN A 164 0.62 5.25 -27.24
CA ASN A 164 2.07 5.01 -27.13
C ASN A 164 2.80 6.04 -26.24
N LEU A 165 2.11 6.64 -25.26
CA LEU A 165 2.68 7.68 -24.39
C LEU A 165 3.50 7.15 -23.20
N LEU A 166 3.63 5.83 -23.06
CA LEU A 166 4.37 5.17 -21.98
C LEU A 166 5.43 4.17 -22.48
N VAL A 167 6.02 4.44 -23.62
CA VAL A 167 7.22 3.72 -24.08
C VAL A 167 8.40 4.65 -24.05
#